data_65db2eef5de80ad45f9865b64ebc4b83
#
_entry.id   65db2eef5de80ad45f9865b64ebc4b83
#
_cell.length_a   1.000
_cell.length_b   1.000
_cell.length_c   1.000
_cell.angle_alpha   90.00
_cell.angle_beta   90.00
_cell.angle_gamma   90.00
#
_symmetry.space_group_name_H-M   'P 1'
#
loop_
_entity.id
_entity.type
_entity.pdbx_description
1 polymer ?
#
loop_
_entity_poly.entity_id
_entity_poly.type
_entity_poly.pdbx_seq_one_letter_code
_entity_poly.pdbx_strand_id
1 'polypeptide(L)'
;ALPVVDKDGKYLSLLHYSGFAKGVLTILNPEKRHAISTNIDLIQKTLNAQPIIVSNDSDKNFNATILVGSSSDETFIKRLESHASEDIVVIASDREQIHKICIEHKVKLMITTSGCVISKELRELAEQNGVSVIVSPYPTSPTSMLIAYSMPVSVMGDKEIQTVSMNDTVNKIQKILKDAYCKYLPVVDEENRVIGIVSEH
;
A
#
# COMPACT_ATOMS: atom_id res chain seq x y z
N ALA A 1 -2.72 -17.62 10.63
CA ALA A 1 -1.49 -17.05 10.09
C ALA A 1 -1.22 -17.58 8.69
N LEU A 2 -0.58 -16.78 7.83
CA LEU A 2 -0.27 -17.14 6.45
C LEU A 2 1.21 -16.85 6.19
N PRO A 3 2.02 -17.83 5.79
CA PRO A 3 3.37 -17.56 5.31
C PRO A 3 3.34 -16.73 4.02
N VAL A 4 4.18 -15.72 3.96
CA VAL A 4 4.44 -14.91 2.77
C VAL A 4 5.71 -15.44 2.13
N VAL A 5 5.66 -15.75 0.85
CA VAL A 5 6.75 -16.35 0.09
C VAL A 5 7.09 -15.51 -1.14
N ASP A 6 8.30 -15.66 -1.65
CA ASP A 6 8.67 -15.12 -2.95
C ASP A 6 8.14 -16.00 -4.11
N LYS A 7 8.50 -15.64 -5.35
CA LYS A 7 8.09 -16.35 -6.56
C LYS A 7 8.61 -17.81 -6.62
N ASP A 8 9.66 -18.12 -5.87
CA ASP A 8 10.28 -19.45 -5.81
C ASP A 8 9.79 -20.26 -4.60
N GLY A 9 8.80 -19.73 -3.84
CA GLY A 9 8.20 -20.35 -2.66
C GLY A 9 9.03 -20.21 -1.38
N LYS A 10 10.12 -19.41 -1.40
CA LYS A 10 10.95 -19.20 -0.22
C LYS A 10 10.30 -18.28 0.78
N TYR A 11 10.46 -18.58 2.04
CA TYR A 11 9.90 -17.82 3.15
C TYR A 11 10.45 -16.40 3.21
N LEU A 12 9.55 -15.41 3.30
CA LEU A 12 9.86 -13.99 3.49
C LEU A 12 9.40 -13.47 4.84
N SER A 13 8.19 -13.81 5.26
CA SER A 13 7.57 -13.32 6.49
C SER A 13 6.33 -14.12 6.84
N LEU A 14 5.76 -13.89 8.02
CA LEU A 14 4.48 -14.46 8.43
C LEU A 14 3.42 -13.37 8.62
N LEU A 15 2.35 -13.43 7.86
CA LEU A 15 1.18 -12.58 8.08
C LEU A 15 0.26 -13.24 9.11
N HIS A 16 0.09 -12.62 10.26
CA HIS A 16 -0.87 -13.04 11.27
C HIS A 16 -1.89 -11.92 11.55
N TYR A 17 -3.04 -12.29 12.12
CA TYR A 17 -4.17 -11.36 12.28
C TYR A 17 -3.79 -10.07 13.03
N SER A 18 -3.03 -10.16 14.11
CA SER A 18 -2.61 -8.97 14.86
C SER A 18 -1.65 -8.07 14.08
N GLY A 19 -0.77 -8.63 13.24
CA GLY A 19 0.10 -7.85 12.34
C GLY A 19 -0.71 -7.12 11.28
N PHE A 20 -1.67 -7.80 10.67
CA PHE A 20 -2.61 -7.21 9.73
C PHE A 20 -3.44 -6.08 10.38
N ALA A 21 -4.07 -6.36 11.53
CA ALA A 21 -4.86 -5.37 12.25
C ALA A 21 -4.03 -4.14 12.65
N LYS A 22 -2.80 -4.33 13.14
CA LYS A 22 -1.88 -3.24 13.49
C LYS A 22 -1.52 -2.39 12.26
N GLY A 23 -1.22 -3.02 11.12
CA GLY A 23 -0.95 -2.32 9.87
C GLY A 23 -2.11 -1.42 9.45
N VAL A 24 -3.33 -1.98 9.37
CA VAL A 24 -4.54 -1.24 9.00
C VAL A 24 -4.88 -0.14 10.00
N LEU A 25 -4.87 -0.42 11.30
CA LEU A 25 -5.19 0.55 12.35
C LEU A 25 -4.17 1.69 12.41
N THR A 26 -2.91 1.41 12.09
CA THR A 26 -1.88 2.46 12.01
C THR A 26 -2.22 3.47 10.92
N ILE A 27 -2.73 3.04 9.78
CA ILE A 27 -3.13 3.91 8.66
C ILE A 27 -4.35 4.77 9.00
N LEU A 28 -5.25 4.25 9.82
CA LEU A 28 -6.46 4.95 10.24
C LEU A 28 -6.23 5.96 11.39
N ASN A 29 -5.01 6.03 11.97
CA ASN A 29 -4.70 6.95 13.05
C ASN A 29 -4.49 8.37 12.50
N PRO A 30 -5.38 9.35 12.79
CA PRO A 30 -5.28 10.70 12.25
C PRO A 30 -4.05 11.49 12.73
N GLU A 31 -3.43 11.08 13.84
CA GLU A 31 -2.23 11.75 14.40
C GLU A 31 -0.94 11.32 13.68
N LYS A 32 -0.95 10.15 13.10
CA LYS A 32 0.17 9.66 12.30
C LYS A 32 -0.19 9.86 10.82
N ARG A 33 0.24 10.94 10.20
CA ARG A 33 0.18 11.15 8.75
C ARG A 33 1.05 10.10 8.09
N HIS A 34 0.43 9.09 7.51
CA HIS A 34 1.15 7.89 7.13
C HIS A 34 1.50 7.91 5.66
N ALA A 35 2.79 7.80 5.44
CA ALA A 35 3.25 7.20 4.22
C ALA A 35 2.91 5.70 4.27
N ILE A 36 2.17 5.22 3.29
CA ILE A 36 1.97 3.79 3.06
C ILE A 36 2.94 3.32 1.98
N SER A 37 3.62 2.22 2.24
CA SER A 37 4.45 1.60 1.19
C SER A 37 3.53 0.86 0.21
N THR A 38 3.45 1.37 -1.02
CA THR A 38 2.58 0.83 -2.08
C THR A 38 3.14 1.19 -3.45
N ASN A 39 2.42 0.86 -4.52
CA ASN A 39 2.68 1.31 -5.88
C ASN A 39 1.38 1.64 -6.62
N ILE A 40 1.48 2.29 -7.78
CA ILE A 40 0.32 2.74 -8.54
C ILE A 40 -0.56 1.56 -9.00
N ASP A 41 0.05 0.45 -9.42
CA ASP A 41 -0.67 -0.74 -9.87
C ASP A 41 -1.50 -1.36 -8.73
N LEU A 42 -0.95 -1.42 -7.52
CA LEU A 42 -1.66 -1.92 -6.34
C LEU A 42 -2.81 -0.99 -5.94
N ILE A 43 -2.59 0.33 -5.98
CA ILE A 43 -3.66 1.31 -5.73
C ILE A 43 -4.76 1.14 -6.76
N GLN A 44 -4.42 1.07 -8.05
CA GLN A 44 -5.38 0.90 -9.14
C GLN A 44 -6.21 -0.37 -8.98
N LYS A 45 -5.56 -1.51 -8.70
CA LYS A 45 -6.23 -2.79 -8.47
C LYS A 45 -7.16 -2.74 -7.26
N THR A 46 -6.68 -2.19 -6.14
CA THR A 46 -7.47 -2.10 -4.90
C THR A 46 -8.72 -1.24 -5.06
N LEU A 47 -8.60 -0.15 -5.81
CA LEU A 47 -9.72 0.76 -6.11
C LEU A 47 -10.60 0.29 -7.27
N ASN A 48 -10.22 -0.75 -8.00
CA ASN A 48 -10.82 -1.07 -9.30
C ASN A 48 -10.91 0.18 -10.20
N ALA A 49 -9.82 0.98 -10.19
CA ALA A 49 -9.79 2.27 -10.83
C ALA A 49 -9.48 2.15 -12.33
N GLN A 50 -10.09 3.04 -13.11
CA GLN A 50 -9.80 3.16 -14.54
C GLN A 50 -8.51 3.96 -14.74
N PRO A 51 -7.48 3.42 -15.43
CA PRO A 51 -6.29 4.17 -15.76
C PRO A 51 -6.57 5.20 -16.86
N ILE A 52 -6.07 6.42 -16.69
CA ILE A 52 -6.09 7.48 -17.71
C ILE A 52 -4.67 7.72 -18.23
N ILE A 53 -3.74 7.92 -17.31
CA ILE A 53 -2.31 8.07 -17.56
C ILE A 53 -1.59 7.29 -16.47
N VAL A 54 -0.72 6.38 -16.86
CA VAL A 54 0.07 5.58 -15.91
C VAL A 54 1.53 5.58 -16.35
N SER A 55 2.41 5.94 -15.43
CA SER A 55 3.86 5.94 -15.66
C SER A 55 4.42 4.53 -15.87
N ASN A 56 5.55 4.42 -16.58
CA ASN A 56 6.22 3.14 -16.84
C ASN A 56 6.80 2.48 -15.57
N ASP A 57 6.87 3.21 -14.45
CA ASP A 57 7.35 2.73 -13.16
C ASP A 57 6.20 2.51 -12.15
N SER A 58 5.00 2.25 -12.65
CA SER A 58 3.78 2.07 -11.85
C SER A 58 3.84 0.90 -10.87
N ASP A 59 4.67 -0.10 -11.14
CA ASP A 59 4.92 -1.28 -10.32
C ASP A 59 5.98 -1.06 -9.22
N LYS A 60 6.71 0.06 -9.26
CA LYS A 60 7.73 0.38 -8.26
C LYS A 60 7.10 0.89 -6.96
N ASN A 61 7.49 0.27 -5.85
CA ASN A 61 7.04 0.70 -4.53
C ASN A 61 7.63 2.07 -4.14
N PHE A 62 6.80 2.90 -3.54
CA PHE A 62 7.16 4.18 -2.93
C PHE A 62 6.38 4.39 -1.62
N ASN A 63 6.79 5.38 -0.83
CA ASN A 63 6.13 5.71 0.43
C ASN A 63 5.07 6.79 0.19
N ALA A 64 3.86 6.35 -0.18
CA ALA A 64 2.78 7.25 -0.58
C ALA A 64 2.27 8.09 0.59
N THR A 65 2.35 9.41 0.47
CA THR A 65 1.65 10.38 1.33
C THR A 65 0.31 10.71 0.73
N ILE A 66 -0.77 10.32 1.40
CA ILE A 66 -2.14 10.51 0.90
C ILE A 66 -2.68 11.88 1.32
N LEU A 67 -3.00 12.72 0.35
CA LEU A 67 -3.63 14.02 0.55
C LEU A 67 -5.01 14.05 -0.11
N VAL A 68 -5.96 14.74 0.55
CA VAL A 68 -7.29 14.98 -0.02
C VAL A 68 -7.41 16.46 -0.40
N GLY A 69 -7.79 16.71 -1.64
CA GLY A 69 -7.97 18.05 -2.22
C GLY A 69 -9.29 18.72 -1.82
N SER A 70 -9.59 18.77 -0.51
CA SER A 70 -10.86 19.31 0.02
C SER A 70 -10.75 20.70 0.66
N SER A 71 -9.51 21.17 0.94
CA SER A 71 -9.27 22.49 1.54
C SER A 71 -9.26 23.61 0.48
N SER A 72 -9.07 24.87 0.93
CA SER A 72 -8.82 25.99 0.01
C SER A 72 -7.52 25.77 -0.76
N ASP A 73 -7.40 26.39 -1.94
CA ASP A 73 -6.25 26.21 -2.82
C ASP A 73 -4.93 26.59 -2.11
N GLU A 74 -4.91 27.72 -1.39
CA GLU A 74 -3.73 28.15 -0.62
C GLU A 74 -3.31 27.11 0.45
N THR A 75 -4.28 26.57 1.19
CA THR A 75 -4.01 25.56 2.23
C THR A 75 -3.53 24.26 1.59
N PHE A 76 -4.10 23.91 0.46
CA PHE A 76 -3.74 22.69 -0.28
C PHE A 76 -2.33 22.79 -0.84
N ILE A 77 -1.96 23.91 -1.46
CA ILE A 77 -0.60 24.16 -1.97
C ILE A 77 0.44 24.05 -0.84
N LYS A 78 0.22 24.70 0.31
CA LYS A 78 1.14 24.59 1.47
C LYS A 78 1.32 23.13 1.94
N ARG A 79 0.28 22.31 1.83
CA ARG A 79 0.37 20.88 2.16
C ARG A 79 1.17 20.10 1.11
N LEU A 80 1.02 20.40 -0.17
CA LEU A 80 1.84 19.80 -1.23
C LEU A 80 3.31 20.11 -1.03
N GLU A 81 3.65 21.40 -0.82
CA GLU A 81 5.01 21.88 -0.63
C GLU A 81 5.72 21.31 0.62
N SER A 82 4.97 20.76 1.57
CA SER A 82 5.54 20.13 2.77
C SER A 82 6.00 18.69 2.58
N HIS A 83 5.87 18.13 1.36
CA HIS A 83 6.23 16.75 1.03
C HIS A 83 6.97 16.67 -0.31
N ALA A 84 7.74 15.60 -0.50
CA ALA A 84 8.38 15.32 -1.79
C ALA A 84 7.30 14.93 -2.83
N SER A 85 7.32 15.54 -4.00
CA SER A 85 6.27 15.36 -5.03
C SER A 85 6.16 13.93 -5.52
N GLU A 86 7.28 13.19 -5.58
CA GLU A 86 7.36 11.79 -5.96
C GLU A 86 6.69 10.82 -4.96
N ASP A 87 6.36 11.29 -3.77
CA ASP A 87 5.67 10.50 -2.73
C ASP A 87 4.20 10.89 -2.58
N ILE A 88 3.75 11.94 -3.26
CA ILE A 88 2.39 12.47 -3.06
C ILE A 88 1.38 11.73 -3.93
N VAL A 89 0.33 11.21 -3.26
CA VAL A 89 -0.90 10.71 -3.88
C VAL A 89 -2.04 11.63 -3.48
N VAL A 90 -2.70 12.26 -4.45
CA VAL A 90 -3.83 13.16 -4.19
C VAL A 90 -5.14 12.50 -4.57
N ILE A 91 -6.10 12.51 -3.66
CA ILE A 91 -7.49 12.20 -3.93
C ILE A 91 -8.22 13.52 -4.21
N ALA A 92 -8.62 13.71 -5.46
CA ALA A 92 -9.35 14.87 -5.94
C ALA A 92 -10.78 14.47 -6.34
N SER A 93 -11.73 15.38 -6.19
CA SER A 93 -13.06 15.21 -6.73
C SER A 93 -13.15 15.82 -8.14
N ASP A 94 -14.19 16.58 -8.42
CA ASP A 94 -14.47 17.25 -9.69
C ASP A 94 -13.94 18.71 -9.77
N ARG A 95 -13.11 19.13 -8.81
CA ARG A 95 -12.52 20.48 -8.77
C ARG A 95 -11.35 20.61 -9.73
N GLU A 96 -11.61 21.15 -10.91
CA GLU A 96 -10.62 21.33 -11.99
C GLU A 96 -9.38 22.12 -11.53
N GLN A 97 -9.58 23.14 -10.67
CA GLN A 97 -8.46 23.92 -10.11
C GLN A 97 -7.50 23.03 -9.28
N ILE A 98 -8.04 22.09 -8.50
CA ILE A 98 -7.23 21.14 -7.74
C ILE A 98 -6.47 20.20 -8.68
N HIS A 99 -7.10 19.75 -9.76
CA HIS A 99 -6.43 18.92 -10.77
C HIS A 99 -5.22 19.66 -11.35
N LYS A 100 -5.41 20.92 -11.74
CA LYS A 100 -4.34 21.77 -12.27
C LYS A 100 -3.20 21.95 -11.27
N ILE A 101 -3.51 22.28 -10.02
CA ILE A 101 -2.50 22.43 -8.95
C ILE A 101 -1.70 21.12 -8.78
N CYS A 102 -2.37 19.95 -8.74
CA CYS A 102 -1.70 18.65 -8.62
C CYS A 102 -0.70 18.42 -9.77
N ILE A 103 -1.12 18.73 -11.00
CA ILE A 103 -0.29 18.54 -12.19
C ILE A 103 0.91 19.48 -12.19
N GLU A 104 0.72 20.75 -11.88
CA GLU A 104 1.78 21.75 -11.79
C GLU A 104 2.81 21.44 -10.69
N HIS A 105 2.38 20.84 -9.58
CA HIS A 105 3.25 20.35 -8.50
C HIS A 105 3.84 18.96 -8.77
N LYS A 106 3.57 18.37 -9.92
CA LYS A 106 4.10 17.07 -10.36
C LYS A 106 3.93 15.97 -9.32
N VAL A 107 2.72 15.85 -8.74
CA VAL A 107 2.43 14.78 -7.80
C VAL A 107 2.60 13.41 -8.46
N LYS A 108 3.00 12.40 -7.70
CA LYS A 108 3.21 11.03 -8.22
C LYS A 108 1.95 10.44 -8.84
N LEU A 109 0.82 10.62 -8.16
CA LEU A 109 -0.47 10.09 -8.59
C LEU A 109 -1.62 11.03 -8.20
N MET A 110 -2.47 11.34 -9.16
CA MET A 110 -3.75 12.00 -8.95
C MET A 110 -4.88 11.00 -9.15
N ILE A 111 -5.78 10.88 -8.16
CA ILE A 111 -6.94 10.00 -8.18
C ILE A 111 -8.19 10.86 -8.20
N THR A 112 -8.91 10.87 -9.31
CA THR A 112 -10.24 11.47 -9.34
C THR A 112 -11.29 10.48 -8.81
N THR A 113 -12.39 10.98 -8.26
CA THR A 113 -13.39 10.15 -7.57
C THR A 113 -14.74 10.17 -8.26
N SER A 114 -15.62 9.23 -7.91
CA SER A 114 -16.99 9.13 -8.45
C SER A 114 -17.07 9.07 -9.99
N GLY A 115 -16.06 8.49 -10.63
CA GLY A 115 -16.00 8.38 -12.09
C GLY A 115 -15.69 9.70 -12.82
N CYS A 116 -15.22 10.74 -12.10
CA CYS A 116 -14.88 12.03 -12.71
C CYS A 116 -13.66 11.90 -13.64
N VAL A 117 -13.86 12.16 -14.92
CA VAL A 117 -12.78 12.15 -15.94
C VAL A 117 -12.29 13.58 -16.13
N ILE A 118 -10.97 13.77 -16.15
CA ILE A 118 -10.36 15.08 -16.40
C ILE A 118 -10.51 15.51 -17.86
N SER A 119 -10.48 16.82 -18.13
CA SER A 119 -10.55 17.39 -19.48
C SER A 119 -9.36 16.94 -20.35
N LYS A 120 -9.50 17.08 -21.67
CA LYS A 120 -8.42 16.74 -22.60
C LYS A 120 -7.17 17.60 -22.34
N GLU A 121 -7.37 18.86 -22.07
CA GLU A 121 -6.30 19.85 -21.82
C GLU A 121 -5.50 19.46 -20.55
N LEU A 122 -6.20 19.06 -19.48
CA LEU A 122 -5.55 18.60 -18.25
C LEU A 122 -4.85 17.25 -18.44
N ARG A 123 -5.38 16.38 -19.31
CA ARG A 123 -4.73 15.13 -19.65
C ARG A 123 -3.40 15.36 -20.34
N GLU A 124 -3.38 16.21 -21.38
CA GLU A 124 -2.16 16.57 -22.09
C GLU A 124 -1.12 17.22 -21.16
N LEU A 125 -1.58 18.10 -20.26
CA LEU A 125 -0.71 18.73 -19.26
C LEU A 125 -0.14 17.70 -18.27
N ALA A 126 -0.93 16.72 -17.83
CA ALA A 126 -0.48 15.67 -16.91
C ALA A 126 0.56 14.76 -17.58
N GLU A 127 0.37 14.38 -18.85
CA GLU A 127 1.35 13.63 -19.64
C GLU A 127 2.69 14.38 -19.76
N GLN A 128 2.65 15.66 -20.06
CA GLN A 128 3.86 16.51 -20.18
C GLN A 128 4.62 16.65 -18.85
N ASN A 129 3.89 16.64 -17.71
CA ASN A 129 4.48 16.77 -16.38
C ASN A 129 4.81 15.42 -15.72
N GLY A 130 4.52 14.29 -16.37
CA GLY A 130 4.78 12.95 -15.85
C GLY A 130 3.90 12.56 -14.66
N VAL A 131 2.69 13.15 -14.56
CA VAL A 131 1.74 12.87 -13.47
C VAL A 131 0.84 11.70 -13.88
N SER A 132 0.82 10.64 -13.07
CA SER A 132 -0.13 9.55 -13.26
C SER A 132 -1.53 9.95 -12.82
N VAL A 133 -2.55 9.53 -13.57
CA VAL A 133 -3.96 9.83 -13.31
C VAL A 133 -4.79 8.57 -13.44
N ILE A 134 -5.55 8.25 -12.39
CA ILE A 134 -6.53 7.16 -12.38
C ILE A 134 -7.89 7.67 -11.89
N VAL A 135 -8.96 7.00 -12.30
CA VAL A 135 -10.34 7.35 -11.92
C VAL A 135 -10.90 6.27 -11.02
N SER A 136 -11.16 6.62 -9.76
CA SER A 136 -11.86 5.76 -8.82
C SER A 136 -13.37 5.80 -9.06
N PRO A 137 -14.06 4.64 -9.09
CA PRO A 137 -15.53 4.61 -9.17
C PRO A 137 -16.18 5.08 -7.85
N TYR A 138 -15.42 5.10 -6.76
CA TYR A 138 -15.93 5.42 -5.42
C TYR A 138 -15.85 6.91 -5.09
N PRO A 139 -16.71 7.41 -4.17
CA PRO A 139 -16.57 8.73 -3.58
C PRO A 139 -15.24 8.90 -2.81
N THR A 140 -14.91 10.14 -2.45
CA THR A 140 -13.62 10.50 -1.80
C THR A 140 -13.34 9.70 -0.53
N SER A 141 -14.29 9.57 0.38
CA SER A 141 -14.09 8.89 1.66
C SER A 141 -13.81 7.39 1.50
N PRO A 142 -14.63 6.59 0.77
CA PRO A 142 -14.28 5.20 0.48
C PRO A 142 -12.96 5.04 -0.28
N THR A 143 -12.66 5.92 -1.24
CA THR A 143 -11.38 5.89 -1.96
C THR A 143 -10.21 6.04 -0.99
N SER A 144 -10.27 7.02 -0.07
CA SER A 144 -9.23 7.24 0.94
C SER A 144 -9.04 6.04 1.87
N MET A 145 -10.13 5.39 2.28
CA MET A 145 -10.06 4.20 3.13
C MET A 145 -9.46 2.98 2.38
N LEU A 146 -9.89 2.77 1.14
CA LEU A 146 -9.44 1.62 0.36
C LEU A 146 -7.97 1.68 -0.03
N ILE A 147 -7.40 2.86 -0.25
CA ILE A 147 -5.96 3.00 -0.55
C ILE A 147 -5.10 2.37 0.55
N ALA A 148 -5.54 2.41 1.80
CA ALA A 148 -4.87 1.76 2.92
C ALA A 148 -4.66 0.25 2.71
N TYR A 149 -5.53 -0.40 1.95
CA TYR A 149 -5.43 -1.84 1.63
C TYR A 149 -4.55 -2.13 0.40
N SER A 150 -4.00 -1.12 -0.24
CA SER A 150 -3.08 -1.30 -1.38
C SER A 150 -1.64 -1.67 -0.97
N MET A 151 -1.35 -1.75 0.32
CA MET A 151 -0.03 -2.16 0.80
C MET A 151 0.27 -3.62 0.43
N PRO A 152 1.46 -3.93 -0.10
CA PRO A 152 1.87 -5.31 -0.34
C PRO A 152 1.88 -6.13 0.96
N VAL A 153 1.44 -7.37 0.90
CA VAL A 153 1.44 -8.29 2.05
C VAL A 153 2.87 -8.47 2.63
N SER A 154 3.88 -8.40 1.78
CA SER A 154 5.29 -8.47 2.18
C SER A 154 5.75 -7.36 3.15
N VAL A 155 5.03 -6.22 3.16
CA VAL A 155 5.29 -5.12 4.10
C VAL A 155 4.57 -5.33 5.43
N MET A 156 3.45 -6.04 5.44
CA MET A 156 2.64 -6.32 6.63
C MET A 156 3.09 -7.54 7.40
N GLY A 157 3.83 -8.44 6.74
CA GLY A 157 4.29 -9.69 7.33
C GLY A 157 5.41 -9.46 8.35
N ASP A 158 5.37 -10.23 9.44
CA ASP A 158 6.42 -10.21 10.45
C ASP A 158 7.61 -11.05 9.97
N LYS A 159 8.77 -10.41 9.87
CA LYS A 159 10.03 -11.02 9.41
C LYS A 159 10.83 -11.68 10.53
N GLU A 160 10.49 -11.38 11.78
CA GLU A 160 11.20 -11.89 12.96
C GLU A 160 10.69 -13.27 13.41
N ILE A 161 9.61 -13.75 12.82
CA ILE A 161 9.08 -15.09 13.11
C ILE A 161 10.06 -16.16 12.63
N GLN A 162 10.52 -16.96 13.56
CA GLN A 162 11.42 -18.09 13.27
C GLN A 162 10.74 -19.16 12.42
N THR A 163 11.50 -19.77 11.53
CA THR A 163 11.09 -20.98 10.81
C THR A 163 11.61 -22.22 11.51
N VAL A 164 10.97 -23.36 11.25
CA VAL A 164 11.41 -24.69 11.71
C VAL A 164 11.59 -25.63 10.53
N SER A 165 12.48 -26.61 10.67
CA SER A 165 12.67 -27.67 9.68
C SER A 165 11.68 -28.82 9.93
N MET A 166 11.33 -29.54 8.85
CA MET A 166 10.53 -30.77 8.96
C MET A 166 11.22 -31.86 9.82
N ASN A 167 12.54 -31.79 10.00
CA ASN A 167 13.33 -32.73 10.80
C ASN A 167 13.49 -32.26 12.27
N ASP A 168 12.92 -31.12 12.65
CA ASP A 168 12.97 -30.63 14.03
C ASP A 168 12.07 -31.48 14.94
N THR A 169 12.54 -31.68 16.17
CA THR A 169 11.78 -32.49 17.14
C THR A 169 10.60 -31.70 17.71
N VAL A 170 9.54 -32.38 18.08
CA VAL A 170 8.36 -31.78 18.75
C VAL A 170 8.78 -30.99 19.99
N ASN A 171 9.73 -31.51 20.78
CA ASN A 171 10.24 -30.80 21.97
C ASN A 171 10.90 -29.45 21.63
N LYS A 172 11.67 -29.38 20.53
CA LYS A 172 12.26 -28.11 20.06
C LYS A 172 11.16 -27.13 19.66
N ILE A 173 10.16 -27.58 18.87
CA ILE A 173 9.06 -26.76 18.40
C ILE A 173 8.22 -26.23 19.58
N GLN A 174 7.90 -27.09 20.57
CA GLN A 174 7.18 -26.67 21.76
C GLN A 174 7.90 -25.59 22.57
N LYS A 175 9.23 -25.70 22.71
CA LYS A 175 10.05 -24.66 23.37
C LYS A 175 9.96 -23.33 22.63
N ILE A 176 10.09 -23.32 21.31
CA ILE A 176 10.00 -22.12 20.49
C ILE A 176 8.59 -21.50 20.63
N LEU A 177 7.54 -22.29 20.50
CA LEU A 177 6.16 -21.82 20.60
C LEU A 177 5.81 -21.27 21.99
N LYS A 178 6.39 -21.84 23.06
CA LYS A 178 6.16 -21.38 24.44
C LYS A 178 6.62 -19.94 24.65
N ASP A 179 7.78 -19.59 24.08
CA ASP A 179 8.41 -18.28 24.27
C ASP A 179 8.01 -17.28 23.14
N ALA A 180 7.44 -17.77 22.04
CA ALA A 180 7.03 -16.95 20.93
C ALA A 180 5.71 -16.23 21.20
N TYR A 181 5.65 -14.94 20.80
CA TYR A 181 4.38 -14.19 20.82
C TYR A 181 3.41 -14.62 19.71
N CYS A 182 3.91 -15.22 18.63
CA CYS A 182 3.12 -15.82 17.56
C CYS A 182 3.09 -17.35 17.72
N LYS A 183 1.91 -17.92 17.85
CA LYS A 183 1.68 -19.34 18.07
C LYS A 183 1.64 -20.16 16.75
N TYR A 184 2.30 -19.66 15.73
CA TYR A 184 2.41 -20.31 14.42
C TYR A 184 3.84 -20.19 13.92
N LEU A 185 4.43 -21.31 13.47
CA LEU A 185 5.77 -21.35 12.91
C LEU A 185 5.73 -21.95 11.49
N PRO A 186 6.26 -21.26 10.48
CA PRO A 186 6.42 -21.84 9.15
C PRO A 186 7.42 -23.01 9.19
N VAL A 187 7.08 -24.10 8.51
CA VAL A 187 7.97 -25.24 8.29
C VAL A 187 8.59 -25.08 6.92
N VAL A 188 9.92 -25.15 6.86
CA VAL A 188 10.66 -24.95 5.61
C VAL A 188 11.56 -26.16 5.29
N ASP A 189 11.83 -26.34 3.99
CA ASP A 189 12.83 -27.29 3.48
C ASP A 189 14.25 -26.71 3.52
N GLU A 190 15.22 -27.46 2.98
CA GLU A 190 16.64 -27.07 2.96
C GLU A 190 16.90 -25.84 2.08
N GLU A 191 16.05 -25.55 1.09
CA GLU A 191 16.10 -24.37 0.23
C GLU A 191 15.29 -23.18 0.77
N ASN A 192 14.83 -23.28 2.05
CA ASN A 192 13.98 -22.27 2.72
C ASN A 192 12.60 -22.08 2.06
N ARG A 193 12.09 -23.09 1.33
CA ARG A 193 10.72 -23.05 0.78
C ARG A 193 9.73 -23.52 1.84
N VAL A 194 8.59 -22.82 1.90
CA VAL A 194 7.54 -23.17 2.84
C VAL A 194 6.83 -24.46 2.42
N ILE A 195 6.88 -25.48 3.27
CA ILE A 195 6.24 -26.77 3.07
C ILE A 195 5.07 -27.04 4.03
N GLY A 196 4.90 -26.19 5.04
CA GLY A 196 3.83 -26.33 6.01
C GLY A 196 3.84 -25.23 7.06
N ILE A 197 2.94 -25.38 8.02
CA ILE A 197 2.87 -24.52 9.21
C ILE A 197 2.56 -25.42 10.42
N VAL A 198 3.17 -25.15 11.54
CA VAL A 198 2.87 -25.79 12.81
C VAL A 198 2.34 -24.78 13.82
N SER A 199 1.38 -25.18 14.63
CA SER A 199 0.79 -24.36 15.68
C SER A 199 0.67 -25.14 16.99
N GLU A 200 0.35 -24.41 18.06
CA GLU A 200 0.10 -24.98 19.38
C GLU A 200 -1.28 -25.71 19.49
N HIS A 201 -2.15 -25.54 18.48
CA HIS A 201 -3.51 -26.09 18.44
C HIS A 201 -3.63 -27.27 17.50
#